data_f52cc5b8566dcbb8a4ac8acff1527ad8
#
_entry.id   f52cc5b8566dcbb8a4ac8acff1527ad8
#
_cell.length_a   1.000
_cell.length_b   1.000
_cell.length_c   1.000
_cell.angle_alpha   90.00
_cell.angle_beta   90.00
_cell.angle_gamma   90.00
#
_symmetry.space_group_name_H-M   'P 1'
#
loop_
_entity.id
_entity.type
_entity.pdbx_description
1 polymer ?
#
loop_
_entity_poly.entity_id
_entity_poly.type
_entity_poly.pdbx_seq_one_letter_code
_entity_poly.pdbx_strand_id
1 'polypeptide(L)'
;MKVRVRFEKKGVLKYVGHLDMMRYFQKAISRANLPIAYSEGFNPHQIMSFGNPLGLGMTSSAEYMDIELLEEVPSLDGINRLNKQMVSGIKILSFRYLPDKAKNAMSATWASSYKIELNDKIEDVIGDMSDISQRIDEFMSQKECIITKKTKKSTRELDILPLIYKFKYRDKYFYIKCSSSSGDNIKPEVIMNEFFKYLGYEFELDRVNLSIERLDIYTLEDESLISLDDIGINK
;
A
#
# COMPACT_ATOMS: atom_id res chain seq x y z
N MET A 1 8.94 22.93 -5.12
CA MET A 1 8.63 21.90 -6.15
C MET A 1 8.27 20.60 -5.46
N LYS A 2 7.12 19.99 -5.80
CA LYS A 2 6.68 18.73 -5.18
C LYS A 2 7.22 17.53 -5.94
N VAL A 3 7.74 16.54 -5.20
CA VAL A 3 8.28 15.30 -5.76
C VAL A 3 7.65 14.12 -5.04
N ARG A 4 7.19 13.13 -5.79
CA ARG A 4 6.75 11.83 -5.29
C ARG A 4 7.87 10.82 -5.41
N VAL A 5 8.20 10.21 -4.29
CA VAL A 5 9.21 9.16 -4.19
C VAL A 5 8.51 7.83 -3.98
N ARG A 6 8.73 6.87 -4.87
CA ARG A 6 8.30 5.48 -4.69
C ARG A 6 9.43 4.68 -4.08
N PHE A 7 9.11 3.84 -3.11
CA PHE A 7 10.10 2.98 -2.48
C PHE A 7 9.51 1.62 -2.11
N GLU A 8 10.36 0.61 -2.01
CA GLU A 8 10.00 -0.69 -1.47
C GLU A 8 10.35 -0.81 0.01
N LYS A 9 9.62 -1.69 0.71
CA LYS A 9 9.82 -2.05 2.11
C LYS A 9 9.75 -3.57 2.25
N LYS A 10 10.90 -4.22 2.48
CA LYS A 10 11.05 -5.68 2.45
C LYS A 10 11.70 -6.23 3.72
N GLY A 11 11.71 -7.55 3.81
CA GLY A 11 12.40 -8.29 4.87
C GLY A 11 11.93 -7.92 6.28
N VAL A 12 12.85 -7.84 7.21
CA VAL A 12 12.56 -7.55 8.64
C VAL A 12 11.97 -6.16 8.86
N LEU A 13 12.13 -5.25 7.92
CA LEU A 13 11.56 -3.91 8.03
C LEU A 13 10.02 -3.90 8.00
N LYS A 14 9.37 -4.99 7.61
CA LYS A 14 7.91 -5.16 7.74
C LYS A 14 7.39 -4.90 9.16
N TYR A 15 8.24 -5.04 10.17
CA TYR A 15 7.91 -4.79 11.58
C TYR A 15 8.20 -3.37 12.05
N VAL A 16 8.76 -2.50 11.21
CA VAL A 16 9.00 -1.09 11.52
C VAL A 16 7.72 -0.28 11.28
N GLY A 17 7.27 0.43 12.32
CA GLY A 17 6.06 1.23 12.29
C GLY A 17 6.19 2.51 11.45
N HIS A 18 5.04 3.12 11.13
CA HIS A 18 4.98 4.31 10.28
C HIS A 18 5.77 5.50 10.84
N LEU A 19 5.67 5.77 12.15
CA LEU A 19 6.38 6.90 12.77
C LEU A 19 7.90 6.73 12.73
N ASP A 20 8.39 5.50 12.88
CA ASP A 20 9.81 5.20 12.81
C ASP A 20 10.32 5.30 11.37
N MET A 21 9.50 4.88 10.39
CA MET A 21 9.79 5.09 8.97
C MET A 21 9.87 6.59 8.62
N MET A 22 8.96 7.41 9.13
CA MET A 22 9.03 8.86 8.94
C MET A 22 10.34 9.43 9.47
N ARG A 23 10.70 9.11 10.71
CA ARG A 23 11.96 9.55 11.35
C ARG A 23 13.19 9.06 10.59
N TYR A 24 13.14 7.84 10.10
CA TYR A 24 14.19 7.27 9.28
C TYR A 24 14.40 8.05 7.98
N PHE A 25 13.32 8.33 7.24
CA PHE A 25 13.40 9.10 6.00
C PHE A 25 13.81 10.54 6.23
N GLN A 26 13.38 11.22 7.28
CA GLN A 26 13.84 12.55 7.64
C GLN A 26 15.37 12.60 7.77
N LYS A 27 15.96 11.63 8.47
CA LYS A 27 17.42 11.52 8.63
C LYS A 27 18.11 11.16 7.31
N ALA A 28 17.51 10.28 6.51
CA ALA A 28 18.06 9.86 5.22
C ALA A 28 18.08 10.99 4.21
N ILE A 29 17.01 11.80 4.12
CA ILE A 29 16.91 12.98 3.26
C ILE A 29 17.99 13.99 3.63
N SER A 30 18.19 14.26 4.94
CA SER A 30 19.26 15.15 5.41
C SER A 30 20.65 14.65 5.04
N ARG A 31 20.95 13.36 5.23
CA ARG A 31 22.26 12.77 4.84
C ARG A 31 22.47 12.74 3.32
N ALA A 32 21.38 12.62 2.55
CA ALA A 32 21.43 12.69 1.09
C ALA A 32 21.68 14.10 0.56
N ASN A 33 21.71 15.13 1.44
CA ASN A 33 21.85 16.55 1.07
C ASN A 33 20.85 16.97 -0.02
N LEU A 34 19.59 16.47 0.07
CA LEU A 34 18.54 16.97 -0.80
C LEU A 34 18.10 18.37 -0.32
N PRO A 35 17.85 19.32 -1.23
CA PRO A 35 17.41 20.67 -0.90
C PRO A 35 15.94 20.68 -0.46
N ILE A 36 15.64 19.99 0.65
CA ILE A 36 14.28 19.84 1.20
C ILE A 36 13.77 21.15 1.76
N ALA A 37 12.51 21.48 1.49
CA ALA A 37 11.82 22.60 2.11
C ALA A 37 11.39 22.27 3.54
N TYR A 38 11.37 23.29 4.39
CA TYR A 38 10.91 23.20 5.77
C TYR A 38 9.65 24.03 5.98
N SER A 39 8.82 23.60 6.91
CA SER A 39 7.64 24.35 7.32
C SER A 39 8.05 25.66 8.03
N GLU A 40 7.18 26.65 7.95
CA GLU A 40 7.32 27.90 8.70
C GLU A 40 6.97 27.70 10.19
N GLY A 41 7.41 28.63 11.05
CA GLY A 41 7.07 28.69 12.47
C GLY A 41 8.22 28.31 13.41
N PHE A 42 7.90 28.12 14.71
CA PHE A 42 8.90 27.94 15.78
C PHE A 42 9.62 26.59 15.78
N ASN A 43 9.01 25.56 15.17
CA ASN A 43 9.57 24.22 15.07
C ASN A 43 9.56 23.75 13.61
N PRO A 44 10.47 24.27 12.76
CA PRO A 44 10.50 23.89 11.35
C PRO A 44 10.77 22.39 11.19
N HIS A 45 9.97 21.74 10.35
CA HIS A 45 10.15 20.34 9.99
C HIS A 45 10.14 20.20 8.47
N GLN A 46 10.81 19.17 7.97
CA GLN A 46 10.83 18.87 6.54
C GLN A 46 9.41 18.70 6.00
N ILE A 47 9.11 19.38 4.89
CA ILE A 47 7.80 19.23 4.23
C ILE A 47 7.80 17.90 3.50
N MET A 48 7.20 16.90 4.16
CA MET A 48 7.06 15.55 3.65
C MET A 48 5.76 14.92 4.12
N SER A 49 5.14 14.12 3.28
CA SER A 49 3.94 13.34 3.61
C SER A 49 4.02 11.96 3.00
N PHE A 50 3.54 10.95 3.73
CA PHE A 50 3.45 9.59 3.23
C PHE A 50 2.07 9.30 2.66
N GLY A 51 2.00 8.37 1.75
CA GLY A 51 0.74 7.76 1.32
C GLY A 51 0.09 6.95 2.43
N ASN A 52 -0.88 6.10 2.06
CA ASN A 52 -1.58 5.25 3.03
C ASN A 52 -0.60 4.33 3.77
N PRO A 53 -0.48 4.42 5.12
CA PRO A 53 0.49 3.64 5.89
C PRO A 53 0.35 2.14 5.67
N LEU A 54 1.48 1.46 5.51
CA LEU A 54 1.53 0.00 5.43
C LEU A 54 1.31 -0.60 6.83
N GLY A 55 0.45 -1.60 6.91
CA GLY A 55 0.26 -2.33 8.16
C GLY A 55 1.53 -3.08 8.62
N LEU A 56 1.74 -3.20 9.94
CA LEU A 56 2.83 -4.00 10.49
C LEU A 56 2.73 -5.46 10.03
N GLY A 57 3.85 -6.07 9.74
CA GLY A 57 3.94 -7.44 9.24
C GLY A 57 3.81 -7.56 7.72
N MET A 58 3.45 -6.49 7.00
CA MET A 58 3.35 -6.47 5.54
C MET A 58 4.65 -5.96 4.91
N THR A 59 4.99 -6.53 3.76
CA THR A 59 6.00 -5.99 2.84
C THR A 59 5.33 -5.14 1.75
N SER A 60 6.12 -4.37 1.02
CA SER A 60 5.61 -3.59 -0.10
C SER A 60 6.66 -3.42 -1.19
N SER A 61 6.20 -3.46 -2.43
CA SER A 61 6.96 -3.07 -3.64
C SER A 61 6.65 -1.63 -4.07
N ALA A 62 5.68 -0.96 -3.43
CA ALA A 62 5.30 0.42 -3.76
C ALA A 62 4.69 1.13 -2.55
N GLU A 63 5.54 1.80 -1.81
CA GLU A 63 5.18 2.85 -0.86
C GLU A 63 5.45 4.20 -1.49
N TYR A 64 4.70 5.21 -1.10
CA TYR A 64 4.84 6.55 -1.64
C TYR A 64 5.04 7.59 -0.55
N MET A 65 5.95 8.51 -0.84
CA MET A 65 6.24 9.66 -0.01
C MET A 65 6.34 10.88 -0.92
N ASP A 66 5.63 11.94 -0.60
CA ASP A 66 5.78 13.24 -1.27
C ASP A 66 6.69 14.13 -0.42
N ILE A 67 7.64 14.80 -1.06
CA ILE A 67 8.56 15.77 -0.47
C ILE A 67 8.49 17.07 -1.24
N GLU A 68 8.85 18.18 -0.59
CA GLU A 68 8.97 19.47 -1.26
C GLU A 68 10.42 19.90 -1.31
N LEU A 69 10.91 20.24 -2.52
CA LEU A 69 12.26 20.71 -2.76
C LEU A 69 12.28 22.19 -3.04
N LEU A 70 13.34 22.87 -2.58
CA LEU A 70 13.64 24.28 -2.86
C LEU A 70 14.21 24.46 -4.27
N GLU A 71 15.03 23.50 -4.72
CA GLU A 71 15.72 23.50 -6.00
C GLU A 71 15.45 22.19 -6.75
N GLU A 72 15.63 22.23 -8.08
CA GLU A 72 15.48 21.04 -8.92
C GLU A 72 16.67 20.09 -8.74
N VAL A 73 16.35 18.80 -8.61
CA VAL A 73 17.32 17.70 -8.54
C VAL A 73 16.97 16.71 -9.65
N PRO A 74 17.86 16.36 -10.57
CA PRO A 74 17.58 15.35 -11.59
C PRO A 74 17.05 14.07 -10.95
N SER A 75 15.99 13.48 -11.51
CA SER A 75 15.31 12.31 -10.90
C SER A 75 16.26 11.16 -10.58
N LEU A 76 17.18 10.86 -11.50
CA LEU A 76 18.17 9.79 -11.30
C LEU A 76 19.16 10.14 -10.17
N ASP A 77 19.58 11.40 -10.06
CA ASP A 77 20.45 11.85 -8.96
C ASP A 77 19.74 11.74 -7.61
N GLY A 78 18.48 12.19 -7.53
CA GLY A 78 17.64 12.04 -6.35
C GLY A 78 17.51 10.57 -5.89
N ILE A 79 17.24 9.65 -6.83
CA ILE A 79 17.21 8.20 -6.56
C ILE A 79 18.55 7.71 -6.02
N ASN A 80 19.66 8.06 -6.68
CA ASN A 80 21.00 7.59 -6.31
C ASN A 80 21.45 8.13 -4.95
N ARG A 81 21.20 9.41 -4.67
CA ARG A 81 21.55 10.07 -3.40
C ARG A 81 20.78 9.44 -2.24
N LEU A 82 19.48 9.20 -2.41
CA LEU A 82 18.66 8.53 -1.39
C LEU A 82 19.10 7.08 -1.21
N ASN A 83 19.27 6.30 -2.28
CA ASN A 83 19.64 4.89 -2.17
C ASN A 83 20.99 4.66 -1.46
N LYS A 84 21.95 5.59 -1.56
CA LYS A 84 23.19 5.54 -0.78
C LYS A 84 22.96 5.65 0.73
N GLN A 85 21.79 6.13 1.17
CA GLN A 85 21.44 6.29 2.58
C GLN A 85 20.50 5.17 3.08
N MET A 86 20.02 4.31 2.19
CA MET A 86 19.06 3.27 2.55
C MET A 86 19.74 2.07 3.20
N VAL A 87 19.06 1.50 4.19
CA VAL A 87 19.41 0.19 4.76
C VAL A 87 18.83 -0.93 3.89
N SER A 88 19.39 -2.15 4.05
CA SER A 88 18.84 -3.32 3.39
C SER A 88 17.33 -3.48 3.68
N GLY A 89 16.55 -3.73 2.66
CA GLY A 89 15.08 -3.82 2.73
C GLY A 89 14.33 -2.54 2.43
N ILE A 90 15.01 -1.41 2.19
CA ILE A 90 14.44 -0.19 1.58
C ILE A 90 15.21 0.12 0.32
N LYS A 91 14.48 0.39 -0.77
CA LYS A 91 15.05 0.83 -2.03
C LYS A 91 14.16 1.88 -2.67
N ILE A 92 14.74 2.98 -3.08
CA ILE A 92 14.05 4.02 -3.84
C ILE A 92 13.96 3.57 -5.30
N LEU A 93 12.76 3.59 -5.84
CA LEU A 93 12.45 3.07 -7.17
C LEU A 93 12.19 4.19 -8.17
N SER A 94 11.55 5.27 -7.74
CA SER A 94 11.30 6.44 -8.58
C SER A 94 11.35 7.74 -7.78
N PHE A 95 11.52 8.84 -8.52
CA PHE A 95 11.60 10.20 -7.99
C PHE A 95 10.96 11.12 -9.04
N ARG A 96 9.66 11.37 -8.90
CA ARG A 96 8.85 12.02 -9.95
C ARG A 96 8.37 13.39 -9.52
N TYR A 97 8.56 14.36 -10.38
CA TYR A 97 8.04 15.72 -10.20
C TYR A 97 6.54 15.73 -10.45
N LEU A 98 5.79 16.19 -9.46
CA LEU A 98 4.33 16.26 -9.53
C LEU A 98 3.89 17.58 -10.20
N PRO A 99 2.77 17.57 -10.95
CA PRO A 99 2.08 18.79 -11.34
C PRO A 99 1.68 19.63 -10.12
N ASP A 100 1.62 20.96 -10.26
CA ASP A 100 1.32 21.90 -9.16
C ASP A 100 -0.01 21.57 -8.45
N LYS A 101 -1.02 21.11 -9.20
CA LYS A 101 -2.36 20.77 -8.68
C LYS A 101 -2.49 19.33 -8.22
N ALA A 102 -1.42 18.53 -8.25
CA ALA A 102 -1.48 17.14 -7.82
C ALA A 102 -1.85 17.05 -6.34
N LYS A 103 -2.77 16.14 -6.03
CA LYS A 103 -3.07 15.76 -4.65
C LYS A 103 -1.85 15.09 -4.03
N ASN A 104 -1.63 15.28 -2.73
CA ASN A 104 -0.59 14.54 -2.03
C ASN A 104 -0.90 13.03 -2.02
N ALA A 105 0.12 12.19 -1.81
CA ALA A 105 0.01 10.73 -1.90
C ALA A 105 -1.12 10.14 -1.04
N MET A 106 -1.33 10.67 0.19
CA MET A 106 -2.41 10.20 1.07
C MET A 106 -3.79 10.54 0.51
N SER A 107 -4.00 11.77 0.07
CA SER A 107 -5.29 12.23 -0.47
C SER A 107 -5.58 11.67 -1.87
N ALA A 108 -4.55 11.28 -2.61
CA ALA A 108 -4.68 10.65 -3.92
C ALA A 108 -4.98 9.15 -3.82
N THR A 109 -4.75 8.52 -2.66
CA THR A 109 -4.96 7.08 -2.48
C THR A 109 -6.44 6.72 -2.62
N TRP A 110 -6.77 5.90 -3.61
CA TRP A 110 -8.09 5.35 -3.86
C TRP A 110 -8.14 3.84 -3.69
N ALA A 111 -7.20 3.13 -4.28
CA ALA A 111 -7.10 1.68 -4.23
C ALA A 111 -5.68 1.21 -3.94
N SER A 112 -5.54 -0.03 -3.50
CA SER A 112 -4.25 -0.72 -3.41
C SER A 112 -4.37 -2.14 -3.94
N SER A 113 -3.27 -2.66 -4.49
CA SER A 113 -3.18 -4.06 -4.90
C SER A 113 -2.21 -4.83 -4.00
N TYR A 114 -2.53 -6.10 -3.82
CA TYR A 114 -1.81 -6.98 -2.91
C TYR A 114 -1.53 -8.34 -3.56
N LYS A 115 -0.39 -8.90 -3.23
CA LYS A 115 -0.05 -10.32 -3.36
C LYS A 115 -0.17 -10.94 -1.98
N ILE A 116 -0.88 -12.06 -1.89
CA ILE A 116 -1.13 -12.75 -0.62
C ILE A 116 -0.81 -14.23 -0.81
N GLU A 117 0.07 -14.74 0.01
CA GLU A 117 0.44 -16.15 0.06
C GLU A 117 0.02 -16.72 1.41
N LEU A 118 -0.51 -17.93 1.39
CA LEU A 118 -0.81 -18.70 2.60
C LEU A 118 0.49 -19.31 3.13
N ASN A 119 0.56 -19.59 4.42
CA ASN A 119 1.65 -20.43 4.92
C ASN A 119 1.32 -21.92 4.72
N ASP A 120 2.35 -22.77 4.78
CA ASP A 120 2.22 -24.21 4.53
C ASP A 120 1.13 -24.87 5.40
N LYS A 121 0.97 -24.45 6.66
CA LYS A 121 -0.03 -25.00 7.57
C LYS A 121 -1.46 -24.75 7.11
N ILE A 122 -1.72 -23.59 6.55
CA ILE A 122 -3.04 -23.23 6.01
C ILE A 122 -3.25 -23.94 4.67
N GLU A 123 -2.23 -24.01 3.83
CA GLU A 123 -2.29 -24.78 2.57
C GLU A 123 -2.61 -26.26 2.83
N ASP A 124 -1.98 -26.87 3.83
CA ASP A 124 -2.25 -28.25 4.23
C ASP A 124 -3.70 -28.47 4.70
N VAL A 125 -4.29 -27.50 5.41
CA VAL A 125 -5.68 -27.56 5.89
C VAL A 125 -6.68 -27.41 4.73
N ILE A 126 -6.37 -26.54 3.77
CA ILE A 126 -7.23 -26.29 2.60
C ILE A 126 -7.16 -27.47 1.61
N GLY A 127 -5.97 -28.04 1.43
CA GLY A 127 -5.72 -29.16 0.52
C GLY A 127 -5.76 -28.73 -0.94
N ASP A 128 -6.62 -29.38 -1.75
CA ASP A 128 -6.69 -29.10 -3.19
C ASP A 128 -7.30 -27.72 -3.48
N MET A 129 -6.54 -26.90 -4.19
CA MET A 129 -6.94 -25.56 -4.64
C MET A 129 -7.17 -25.48 -6.17
N SER A 130 -7.38 -26.61 -6.84
CA SER A 130 -7.54 -26.65 -8.30
C SER A 130 -8.77 -25.88 -8.80
N ASP A 131 -9.84 -25.80 -8.02
CA ASP A 131 -11.09 -25.09 -8.32
C ASP A 131 -11.17 -23.69 -7.70
N ILE A 132 -10.10 -23.21 -7.00
CA ILE A 132 -10.14 -21.98 -6.21
C ILE A 132 -10.49 -20.74 -7.07
N SER A 133 -10.09 -20.72 -8.34
CA SER A 133 -10.43 -19.61 -9.25
C SER A 133 -11.92 -19.56 -9.53
N GLN A 134 -12.57 -20.71 -9.73
CA GLN A 134 -14.03 -20.79 -9.88
C GLN A 134 -14.73 -20.34 -8.58
N ARG A 135 -14.24 -20.79 -7.43
CA ARG A 135 -14.78 -20.37 -6.11
C ARG A 135 -14.67 -18.87 -5.88
N ILE A 136 -13.59 -18.24 -6.35
CA ILE A 136 -13.45 -16.77 -6.29
C ILE A 136 -14.55 -16.12 -7.15
N ASP A 137 -14.79 -16.59 -8.37
CA ASP A 137 -15.83 -16.05 -9.25
C ASP A 137 -17.23 -16.22 -8.65
N GLU A 138 -17.51 -17.37 -8.01
CA GLU A 138 -18.76 -17.63 -7.28
C GLU A 138 -18.89 -16.65 -6.08
N PHE A 139 -17.85 -16.48 -5.27
CA PHE A 139 -17.82 -15.53 -4.16
C PHE A 139 -18.08 -14.11 -4.62
N MET A 140 -17.43 -13.67 -5.69
CA MET A 140 -17.59 -12.32 -6.25
C MET A 140 -18.96 -12.10 -6.93
N SER A 141 -19.68 -13.18 -7.25
CA SER A 141 -21.01 -13.12 -7.88
C SER A 141 -22.16 -13.12 -6.86
N GLN A 142 -21.87 -13.16 -5.56
CA GLN A 142 -22.90 -13.04 -4.52
C GLN A 142 -23.61 -11.69 -4.61
N LYS A 143 -24.84 -11.63 -4.09
CA LYS A 143 -25.63 -10.40 -4.03
C LYS A 143 -24.95 -9.34 -3.14
N GLU A 144 -24.40 -9.76 -2.02
CA GLU A 144 -23.75 -8.92 -1.02
C GLU A 144 -22.85 -9.77 -0.12
N CYS A 145 -21.84 -9.14 0.47
CA CYS A 145 -21.02 -9.71 1.54
C CYS A 145 -20.87 -8.65 2.64
N ILE A 146 -21.76 -8.72 3.63
CA ILE A 146 -21.85 -7.72 4.68
C ILE A 146 -20.92 -8.05 5.83
N ILE A 147 -20.06 -7.10 6.19
CA ILE A 147 -19.22 -7.17 7.40
C ILE A 147 -19.58 -6.07 8.38
N THR A 148 -19.33 -6.32 9.66
CA THR A 148 -19.43 -5.30 10.71
C THR A 148 -18.10 -4.58 10.90
N LYS A 149 -17.98 -3.36 10.39
CA LYS A 149 -16.79 -2.52 10.56
C LYS A 149 -16.89 -1.68 11.83
N LYS A 150 -16.08 -2.02 12.84
CA LYS A 150 -15.98 -1.26 14.10
C LYS A 150 -14.84 -0.23 14.01
N THR A 151 -15.14 1.01 14.36
CA THR A 151 -14.16 2.08 14.54
C THR A 151 -14.22 2.59 15.99
N LYS A 152 -13.28 3.44 16.41
CA LYS A 152 -13.33 4.05 17.75
C LYS A 152 -14.59 4.87 18.00
N LYS A 153 -15.28 5.35 16.95
CA LYS A 153 -16.41 6.29 17.03
C LYS A 153 -17.74 5.69 16.56
N SER A 154 -17.73 4.59 15.83
CA SER A 154 -18.94 4.02 15.23
C SER A 154 -18.78 2.54 14.89
N THR A 155 -19.90 1.85 14.83
CA THR A 155 -20.04 0.52 14.23
C THR A 155 -20.97 0.65 13.05
N ARG A 156 -20.60 0.16 11.88
CA ARG A 156 -21.43 0.17 10.68
C ARG A 156 -21.33 -1.16 9.93
N GLU A 157 -22.40 -1.52 9.28
CA GLU A 157 -22.40 -2.57 8.26
C GLU A 157 -21.83 -2.04 6.96
N LEU A 158 -21.09 -2.89 6.25
CA LEU A 158 -20.41 -2.53 5.01
C LEU A 158 -20.45 -3.73 4.07
N ASP A 159 -21.02 -3.54 2.89
CA ASP A 159 -20.87 -4.51 1.80
C ASP A 159 -19.46 -4.35 1.20
N ILE A 160 -18.70 -5.45 1.20
CA ILE A 160 -17.32 -5.43 0.73
C ILE A 160 -17.17 -5.75 -0.76
N LEU A 161 -18.14 -6.39 -1.39
CA LEU A 161 -18.01 -6.82 -2.79
C LEU A 161 -17.77 -5.65 -3.76
N PRO A 162 -18.49 -4.51 -3.67
CA PRO A 162 -18.22 -3.34 -4.52
C PRO A 162 -16.85 -2.70 -4.29
N LEU A 163 -16.21 -3.00 -3.16
CA LEU A 163 -14.90 -2.47 -2.78
C LEU A 163 -13.74 -3.37 -3.26
N ILE A 164 -14.04 -4.53 -3.83
CA ILE A 164 -13.07 -5.47 -4.39
C ILE A 164 -13.05 -5.29 -5.90
N TYR A 165 -12.09 -4.55 -6.42
CA TYR A 165 -11.97 -4.25 -7.86
C TYR A 165 -11.40 -5.41 -8.68
N LYS A 166 -10.64 -6.30 -8.03
CA LYS A 166 -10.10 -7.51 -8.64
C LYS A 166 -9.72 -8.51 -7.56
N PHE A 167 -10.14 -9.75 -7.77
CA PHE A 167 -9.74 -10.88 -6.94
C PHE A 167 -9.41 -12.05 -7.86
N LYS A 168 -8.20 -12.62 -7.75
CA LYS A 168 -7.74 -13.73 -8.60
C LYS A 168 -6.77 -14.60 -7.82
N TYR A 169 -6.70 -15.87 -8.19
CA TYR A 169 -5.65 -16.79 -7.77
C TYR A 169 -4.81 -17.20 -8.99
N ARG A 170 -3.50 -17.12 -8.89
CA ARG A 170 -2.54 -17.55 -9.91
C ARG A 170 -1.18 -17.78 -9.28
N ASP A 171 -0.39 -18.68 -9.84
CA ASP A 171 1.00 -18.91 -9.42
C ASP A 171 1.16 -19.10 -7.90
N LYS A 172 0.19 -19.81 -7.27
CA LYS A 172 0.13 -20.08 -5.82
C LYS A 172 -0.03 -18.84 -4.93
N TYR A 173 -0.54 -17.74 -5.44
CA TYR A 173 -0.89 -16.58 -4.62
C TYR A 173 -2.24 -15.97 -5.01
N PHE A 174 -2.85 -15.31 -4.05
CA PHE A 174 -4.03 -14.47 -4.28
C PHE A 174 -3.60 -13.06 -4.65
N TYR A 175 -4.13 -12.55 -5.75
CA TYR A 175 -4.02 -11.16 -6.13
C TYR A 175 -5.32 -10.45 -5.78
N ILE A 176 -5.25 -9.42 -4.95
CA ILE A 176 -6.40 -8.58 -4.60
C ILE A 176 -6.09 -7.13 -4.96
N LYS A 177 -7.01 -6.46 -5.65
CA LYS A 177 -7.05 -5.00 -5.76
C LYS A 177 -8.35 -4.51 -5.12
N CYS A 178 -8.25 -3.68 -4.09
CA CYS A 178 -9.40 -3.24 -3.32
C CYS A 178 -9.30 -1.78 -2.90
N SER A 179 -10.42 -1.22 -2.43
CA SER A 179 -10.50 0.15 -1.95
C SER A 179 -9.57 0.39 -0.76
N SER A 180 -8.82 1.48 -0.85
CA SER A 180 -7.94 2.02 0.21
C SER A 180 -8.26 3.49 0.49
N SER A 181 -9.39 3.99 0.01
CA SER A 181 -9.83 5.36 0.21
C SER A 181 -10.11 5.65 1.69
N SER A 182 -10.08 6.90 2.09
CA SER A 182 -10.33 7.32 3.49
C SER A 182 -11.72 6.94 4.01
N GLY A 183 -12.72 6.83 3.12
CA GLY A 183 -14.11 6.45 3.46
C GLY A 183 -14.28 4.94 3.61
N ASP A 184 -13.85 4.20 2.60
CA ASP A 184 -14.20 2.79 2.43
C ASP A 184 -12.96 1.89 2.28
N ASN A 185 -11.96 2.13 3.12
CA ASN A 185 -10.78 1.28 3.17
C ASN A 185 -11.15 -0.13 3.66
N ILE A 186 -10.77 -1.15 2.89
CA ILE A 186 -10.87 -2.55 3.29
C ILE A 186 -9.48 -3.19 3.29
N LYS A 187 -9.20 -3.94 4.34
CA LYS A 187 -7.93 -4.66 4.47
C LYS A 187 -7.98 -5.98 3.70
N PRO A 188 -6.89 -6.39 3.03
CA PRO A 188 -6.87 -7.65 2.30
C PRO A 188 -7.13 -8.88 3.20
N GLU A 189 -6.72 -8.84 4.48
CA GLU A 189 -7.00 -9.91 5.43
C GLU A 189 -8.50 -10.12 5.66
N VAL A 190 -9.30 -9.06 5.64
CA VAL A 190 -10.75 -9.14 5.79
C VAL A 190 -11.38 -9.84 4.59
N ILE A 191 -10.93 -9.49 3.38
CA ILE A 191 -11.41 -10.15 2.15
C ILE A 191 -11.08 -11.63 2.17
N MET A 192 -9.84 -11.99 2.55
CA MET A 192 -9.43 -13.39 2.66
C MET A 192 -10.27 -14.16 3.68
N ASN A 193 -10.51 -13.57 4.86
CA ASN A 193 -11.34 -14.21 5.89
C ASN A 193 -12.77 -14.47 5.42
N GLU A 194 -13.43 -13.47 4.80
CA GLU A 194 -14.80 -13.64 4.31
C GLU A 194 -14.85 -14.66 3.14
N PHE A 195 -13.83 -14.69 2.28
CA PHE A 195 -13.74 -15.70 1.23
C PHE A 195 -13.58 -17.11 1.80
N PHE A 196 -12.66 -17.34 2.74
CA PHE A 196 -12.50 -18.68 3.34
C PHE A 196 -13.69 -19.10 4.19
N LYS A 197 -14.35 -18.18 4.85
CA LYS A 197 -15.63 -18.43 5.52
C LYS A 197 -16.73 -18.83 4.54
N TYR A 198 -16.80 -18.18 3.37
CA TYR A 198 -17.71 -18.59 2.28
C TYR A 198 -17.43 -20.02 1.81
N LEU A 199 -16.17 -20.45 1.79
CA LEU A 199 -15.78 -21.83 1.49
C LEU A 199 -16.08 -22.85 2.62
N GLY A 200 -16.57 -22.39 3.78
CA GLY A 200 -16.91 -23.24 4.92
C GLY A 200 -15.77 -23.48 5.91
N TYR A 201 -14.68 -22.72 5.82
CA TYR A 201 -13.60 -22.81 6.80
C TYR A 201 -13.87 -21.91 8.02
N GLU A 202 -13.61 -22.43 9.22
CA GLU A 202 -13.85 -21.72 10.50
C GLU A 202 -12.60 -21.12 11.13
N PHE A 203 -11.45 -21.10 10.43
CA PHE A 203 -10.24 -20.48 10.92
C PHE A 203 -10.20 -18.97 10.60
N GLU A 204 -9.55 -18.19 11.44
CA GLU A 204 -9.27 -16.78 11.17
C GLU A 204 -7.84 -16.62 10.63
N LEU A 205 -7.75 -15.98 9.47
CA LEU A 205 -6.48 -15.63 8.84
C LEU A 205 -5.97 -14.28 9.36
N ASP A 206 -4.75 -14.27 9.81
CA ASP A 206 -4.03 -13.08 10.25
C ASP A 206 -2.65 -12.97 9.54
N ARG A 207 -1.81 -12.05 9.99
CA ARG A 207 -0.47 -11.83 9.42
C ARG A 207 0.58 -12.83 9.87
N VAL A 208 0.22 -13.80 10.68
CA VAL A 208 1.06 -14.95 11.03
C VAL A 208 0.92 -16.04 9.98
N ASN A 209 -0.31 -16.25 9.50
CA ASN A 209 -0.62 -17.26 8.47
C ASN A 209 -0.72 -16.68 7.05
N LEU A 210 -0.68 -15.34 6.89
CA LEU A 210 -0.65 -14.69 5.58
C LEU A 210 0.67 -13.94 5.37
N SER A 211 1.33 -14.20 4.27
CA SER A 211 2.37 -13.32 3.74
C SER A 211 1.72 -12.31 2.80
N ILE A 212 1.67 -11.04 3.21
CA ILE A 212 1.01 -9.99 2.44
C ILE A 212 2.03 -8.98 1.94
N GLU A 213 2.05 -8.79 0.64
CA GLU A 213 2.84 -7.76 -0.03
C GLU A 213 1.93 -6.76 -0.74
N ARG A 214 2.04 -5.47 -0.43
CA ARG A 214 1.42 -4.41 -1.23
C ARG A 214 2.21 -4.21 -2.51
N LEU A 215 1.56 -4.37 -3.65
CA LEU A 215 2.19 -4.27 -4.96
C LEU A 215 2.17 -2.84 -5.49
N ASP A 216 1.06 -2.11 -5.28
CA ASP A 216 0.93 -0.73 -5.72
C ASP A 216 -0.23 0.00 -5.03
N ILE A 217 -0.21 1.35 -5.13
CA ILE A 217 -1.27 2.25 -4.71
C ILE A 217 -1.74 3.05 -5.93
N TYR A 218 -3.05 3.21 -6.05
CA TYR A 218 -3.70 3.83 -7.19
C TYR A 218 -4.53 5.05 -6.77
N THR A 219 -4.60 6.03 -7.66
CA THR A 219 -5.62 7.08 -7.66
C THR A 219 -6.72 6.75 -8.66
N LEU A 220 -7.85 7.43 -8.55
CA LEU A 220 -8.93 7.36 -9.53
C LEU A 220 -8.91 8.64 -10.38
N GLU A 221 -8.71 8.49 -11.68
CA GLU A 221 -8.79 9.55 -12.69
C GLU A 221 -9.64 9.04 -13.85
N ASP A 222 -10.65 9.82 -14.25
CA ASP A 222 -11.56 9.49 -15.36
C ASP A 222 -12.06 8.03 -15.32
N GLU A 223 -12.54 7.60 -14.14
CA GLU A 223 -13.04 6.24 -13.86
C GLU A 223 -11.97 5.13 -13.97
N SER A 224 -10.71 5.48 -14.17
CA SER A 224 -9.60 4.54 -14.29
C SER A 224 -8.68 4.59 -13.07
N LEU A 225 -8.21 3.42 -12.63
CA LEU A 225 -7.21 3.32 -11.55
C LEU A 225 -5.81 3.44 -12.14
N ILE A 226 -5.15 4.58 -11.85
CA ILE A 226 -3.80 4.91 -12.32
C ILE A 226 -2.84 4.79 -11.15
N SER A 227 -1.66 4.20 -11.37
CA SER A 227 -0.61 4.12 -10.35
C SER A 227 -0.21 5.52 -9.87
N LEU A 228 0.03 5.67 -8.57
CA LEU A 228 0.56 6.94 -8.05
C LEU A 228 1.92 7.31 -8.66
N ASP A 229 2.67 6.32 -9.18
CA ASP A 229 3.93 6.54 -9.88
C ASP A 229 3.76 7.19 -11.25
N ASP A 230 2.61 7.00 -11.89
CA ASP A 230 2.36 7.49 -13.25
C ASP A 230 1.86 8.94 -13.31
N ILE A 231 1.61 9.59 -12.15
CA ILE A 231 1.09 10.95 -12.07
C ILE A 231 2.19 12.01 -12.30
N GLY A 232 3.42 11.70 -11.98
CA GLY A 232 4.55 12.61 -12.13
C GLY A 232 5.42 12.30 -13.33
N ILE A 233 6.39 13.19 -13.57
CA ILE A 233 7.39 13.06 -14.64
C ILE A 233 8.81 12.98 -14.10
N ASN A 234 9.70 12.35 -14.84
CA ASN A 234 11.13 12.45 -14.58
C ASN A 234 11.66 13.80 -15.12
N LYS A 235 12.65 14.33 -14.43
CA LYS A 235 13.46 15.47 -14.90
C LYS A 235 14.94 15.12 -14.92
#